data_5768b325324c93bf0ef30083141c15ff
#
_entry.id   5768b325324c93bf0ef30083141c15ff
#
_cell.length_a   1.000
_cell.length_b   1.000
_cell.length_c   1.000
_cell.angle_alpha   90.00
_cell.angle_beta   90.00
_cell.angle_gamma   90.00
#
_symmetry.space_group_name_H-M   'P 1'
#
loop_
_entity.id
_entity.type
_entity.pdbx_description
1 polymer ?
#
loop_
_entity_poly.entity_id
_entity_poly.type
_entity_poly.pdbx_seq_one_letter_code
_entity_poly.pdbx_strand_id
1 'polypeptide(L)'
;ITEYADKLLQGLEEVDYLPNVKLQQQNWIGKSTGAFVNFAVKEHADEKLRIYTTRPDTLYGVTFMVIAPEHPIIQKYRDSIANIAELDAYKTECAKKSEFERTQLVKDKTGVKIDGLTGINPVTGKEIPIYISDYVLSGYGTGAIMAVPAHDSRDWAFARHFGLEIVPVVEGGDIEKESYDAKTGKVINSDFLNGMDVKEAIQVMFAEVEKRGLGKKLVNYRLRDAIFSRQRYWG
;
A
#
# COMPACT_ATOMS: atom_id res chain seq x y z
N ILE A 1 -6.31 -4.41 -24.31
CA ILE A 1 -7.46 -5.00 -23.59
C ILE A 1 -7.81 -4.16 -22.35
N THR A 2 -6.84 -3.65 -21.61
CA THR A 2 -7.07 -2.83 -20.41
C THR A 2 -7.90 -1.58 -20.68
N GLU A 3 -7.78 -0.96 -21.85
CA GLU A 3 -8.62 0.17 -22.29
C GLU A 3 -10.12 -0.17 -22.37
N TYR A 4 -10.47 -1.45 -22.51
CA TYR A 4 -11.83 -1.94 -22.56
C TYR A 4 -12.37 -2.46 -21.23
N ALA A 5 -11.60 -2.37 -20.15
CA ALA A 5 -11.94 -2.96 -18.87
C ALA A 5 -13.31 -2.49 -18.35
N ASP A 6 -13.60 -1.19 -18.43
CA ASP A 6 -14.91 -0.65 -18.03
C ASP A 6 -16.04 -1.11 -18.93
N LYS A 7 -15.81 -1.19 -20.24
CA LYS A 7 -16.81 -1.73 -21.19
C LYS A 7 -17.10 -3.21 -20.92
N LEU A 8 -16.06 -3.99 -20.56
CA LEU A 8 -16.24 -5.39 -20.18
C LEU A 8 -17.08 -5.52 -18.91
N LEU A 9 -16.85 -4.66 -17.92
CA LEU A 9 -17.67 -4.65 -16.69
C LEU A 9 -19.12 -4.26 -16.98
N GLN A 10 -19.35 -3.24 -17.81
CA GLN A 10 -20.70 -2.83 -18.22
C GLN A 10 -21.41 -3.95 -19.01
N GLY A 11 -20.72 -4.58 -19.95
CA GLY A 11 -21.29 -5.69 -20.73
C GLY A 11 -21.71 -6.90 -19.91
N LEU A 12 -21.16 -7.08 -18.70
CA LEU A 12 -21.63 -8.14 -17.79
C LEU A 12 -23.07 -7.92 -17.27
N GLU A 13 -23.57 -6.68 -17.30
CA GLU A 13 -24.95 -6.38 -16.93
C GLU A 13 -25.94 -6.80 -18.04
N GLU A 14 -25.48 -6.78 -19.30
CA GLU A 14 -26.30 -7.06 -20.48
C GLU A 14 -26.39 -8.55 -20.81
N VAL A 15 -25.41 -9.36 -20.36
CA VAL A 15 -25.36 -10.79 -20.68
C VAL A 15 -26.08 -11.62 -19.63
N ASP A 16 -26.79 -12.67 -20.08
CA ASP A 16 -27.49 -13.62 -19.21
C ASP A 16 -26.53 -14.72 -18.68
N TYR A 17 -25.55 -14.29 -17.89
CA TYR A 17 -24.64 -15.21 -17.20
C TYR A 17 -25.12 -15.52 -15.78
N LEU A 18 -24.79 -16.71 -15.31
CA LEU A 18 -24.99 -17.07 -13.91
C LEU A 18 -24.26 -16.09 -12.98
N PRO A 19 -24.82 -15.75 -11.81
CA PRO A 19 -24.22 -14.78 -10.88
C PRO A 19 -22.76 -15.08 -10.50
N ASN A 20 -22.42 -16.36 -10.30
CA ASN A 20 -21.04 -16.77 -9.99
C ASN A 20 -20.09 -16.53 -11.17
N VAL A 21 -20.53 -16.67 -12.42
CA VAL A 21 -19.74 -16.39 -13.62
C VAL A 21 -19.48 -14.89 -13.71
N LYS A 22 -20.53 -14.05 -13.53
CA LYS A 22 -20.38 -12.60 -13.49
C LYS A 22 -19.38 -12.17 -12.43
N LEU A 23 -19.49 -12.71 -11.22
CA LEU A 23 -18.57 -12.43 -10.12
C LEU A 23 -17.13 -12.83 -10.44
N GLN A 24 -16.92 -14.00 -11.06
CA GLN A 24 -15.58 -14.42 -11.50
C GLN A 24 -14.98 -13.47 -12.54
N GLN A 25 -15.78 -13.03 -13.51
CA GLN A 25 -15.34 -12.05 -14.52
C GLN A 25 -15.03 -10.70 -13.90
N GLN A 26 -15.88 -10.19 -12.99
CA GLN A 26 -15.63 -8.95 -12.25
C GLN A 26 -14.33 -9.04 -11.45
N ASN A 27 -14.10 -10.15 -10.75
CA ASN A 27 -12.87 -10.38 -9.98
C ASN A 27 -11.63 -10.50 -10.87
N TRP A 28 -11.78 -11.06 -12.06
CA TRP A 28 -10.70 -11.16 -13.05
C TRP A 28 -10.31 -9.79 -13.60
N ILE A 29 -11.30 -8.97 -13.97
CA ILE A 29 -11.07 -7.58 -14.39
C ILE A 29 -10.50 -6.78 -13.25
N GLY A 30 -11.01 -6.98 -12.03
CA GLY A 30 -10.45 -6.49 -10.77
C GLY A 30 -10.31 -4.97 -10.75
N LYS A 31 -11.40 -4.24 -11.03
CA LYS A 31 -11.44 -2.78 -10.88
C LYS A 31 -11.21 -2.40 -9.44
N SER A 32 -10.21 -1.57 -9.19
CA SER A 32 -9.86 -1.06 -7.87
C SER A 32 -9.72 0.46 -7.94
N THR A 33 -10.45 1.16 -7.08
CA THR A 33 -10.31 2.61 -6.92
C THR A 33 -9.43 2.88 -5.71
N GLY A 34 -8.39 3.65 -5.91
CA GLY A 34 -7.44 4.04 -4.87
C GLY A 34 -6.91 5.44 -5.11
N ALA A 35 -5.85 5.79 -4.41
CA ALA A 35 -5.10 7.02 -4.62
C ALA A 35 -3.61 6.76 -4.58
N PHE A 36 -2.86 7.47 -5.43
CA PHE A 36 -1.47 7.75 -5.14
C PHE A 36 -1.40 8.84 -4.09
N VAL A 37 -0.56 8.64 -3.09
CA VAL A 37 -0.27 9.64 -2.05
C VAL A 37 1.24 9.80 -1.95
N ASN A 38 1.70 11.04 -1.87
CA ASN A 38 3.10 11.38 -1.78
C ASN A 38 3.46 11.72 -0.33
N PHE A 39 4.44 11.03 0.21
CA PHE A 39 5.06 11.31 1.50
C PHE A 39 6.38 12.03 1.25
N ALA A 40 6.55 13.21 1.82
CA ALA A 40 7.82 13.93 1.74
C ALA A 40 8.89 13.19 2.54
N VAL A 41 10.15 13.33 2.11
CA VAL A 41 11.32 12.86 2.86
C VAL A 41 11.95 14.06 3.54
N LYS A 42 12.04 14.02 4.87
CA LYS A 42 12.45 15.15 5.70
C LYS A 42 13.82 15.73 5.30
N GLU A 43 14.77 14.86 5.10
CA GLU A 43 16.16 15.20 4.80
C GLU A 43 16.37 15.72 3.36
N HIS A 44 15.37 15.49 2.48
CA HIS A 44 15.43 15.81 1.06
C HIS A 44 14.10 16.42 0.59
N ALA A 45 13.96 17.74 0.67
CA ALA A 45 12.71 18.47 0.44
C ALA A 45 12.05 18.22 -0.93
N ASP A 46 12.85 17.94 -1.96
CA ASP A 46 12.37 17.66 -3.32
C ASP A 46 12.01 16.18 -3.54
N GLU A 47 12.30 15.31 -2.56
CA GLU A 47 12.05 13.88 -2.66
C GLU A 47 10.70 13.51 -2.07
N LYS A 48 10.00 12.62 -2.77
CA LYS A 48 8.71 12.10 -2.33
C LYS A 48 8.62 10.60 -2.55
N LEU A 49 8.29 9.87 -1.51
CA LEU A 49 7.88 8.49 -1.61
C LEU A 49 6.41 8.44 -1.99
N ARG A 50 6.13 7.92 -3.16
CA ARG A 50 4.76 7.72 -3.65
C ARG A 50 4.28 6.33 -3.27
N ILE A 51 3.12 6.27 -2.63
CA ILE A 51 2.44 5.00 -2.34
C ILE A 51 1.10 4.94 -3.09
N TYR A 52 0.56 3.73 -3.25
CA TYR A 52 -0.80 3.49 -3.69
C TYR A 52 -1.61 2.88 -2.56
N THR A 53 -2.78 3.45 -2.30
CA THR A 53 -3.69 2.89 -1.29
C THR A 53 -5.14 2.90 -1.77
N THR A 54 -5.89 1.87 -1.40
CA THR A 54 -7.36 1.81 -1.54
C THR A 54 -8.06 2.31 -0.29
N ARG A 55 -7.30 2.59 0.78
CA ARG A 55 -7.77 3.01 2.10
C ARG A 55 -7.18 4.37 2.50
N PRO A 56 -7.47 5.46 1.76
CA PRO A 56 -6.97 6.79 2.12
C PRO A 56 -7.57 7.31 3.45
N ASP A 57 -8.71 6.77 3.88
CA ASP A 57 -9.33 7.02 5.18
C ASP A 57 -8.41 6.69 6.36
N THR A 58 -7.45 5.78 6.19
CA THR A 58 -6.53 5.37 7.25
C THR A 58 -5.21 6.15 7.31
N LEU A 59 -5.05 7.20 6.49
CA LEU A 59 -3.82 8.02 6.45
C LEU A 59 -3.42 8.59 7.82
N TYR A 60 -4.39 8.92 8.68
CA TYR A 60 -4.12 9.39 10.03
C TYR A 60 -3.51 8.33 10.95
N GLY A 61 -3.69 7.04 10.63
CA GLY A 61 -3.13 5.91 11.37
C GLY A 61 -1.78 5.41 10.85
N VAL A 62 -1.18 6.10 9.87
CA VAL A 62 0.14 5.72 9.34
C VAL A 62 1.22 6.09 10.34
N THR A 63 1.95 5.09 10.82
CA THR A 63 3.00 5.26 11.84
C THR A 63 4.40 4.92 11.33
N PHE A 64 4.52 4.27 10.18
CA PHE A 64 5.79 4.03 9.50
C PHE A 64 5.56 3.79 8.01
N MET A 65 6.64 3.77 7.25
CA MET A 65 6.64 3.36 5.84
C MET A 65 7.55 2.16 5.64
N VAL A 66 7.21 1.35 4.65
CA VAL A 66 8.08 0.25 4.22
C VAL A 66 8.30 0.35 2.73
N ILE A 67 9.55 0.20 2.32
CA ILE A 67 9.93 0.17 0.91
C ILE A 67 10.61 -1.16 0.56
N ALA A 68 10.59 -1.49 -0.71
CA ALA A 68 11.29 -2.67 -1.21
C ALA A 68 12.81 -2.52 -1.00
N PRO A 69 13.55 -3.60 -0.69
CA PRO A 69 15.01 -3.55 -0.56
C PRO A 69 15.73 -3.05 -1.82
N GLU A 70 15.07 -3.18 -2.97
CA GLU A 70 15.57 -2.74 -4.28
C GLU A 70 15.12 -1.33 -4.67
N HIS A 71 14.41 -0.60 -3.79
CA HIS A 71 13.85 0.70 -4.11
C HIS A 71 14.95 1.72 -4.49
N PRO A 72 14.78 2.50 -5.58
CA PRO A 72 15.83 3.38 -6.12
C PRO A 72 16.32 4.46 -5.14
N ILE A 73 15.49 4.86 -4.18
CA ILE A 73 15.83 5.90 -3.20
C ILE A 73 17.06 5.52 -2.36
N ILE A 74 17.27 4.23 -2.08
CA ILE A 74 18.41 3.74 -1.31
C ILE A 74 19.71 4.01 -2.06
N GLN A 75 19.72 3.75 -3.37
CA GLN A 75 20.91 4.01 -4.18
C GLN A 75 21.12 5.51 -4.39
N LYS A 76 20.04 6.27 -4.55
CA LYS A 76 20.07 7.72 -4.78
C LYS A 76 20.69 8.47 -3.61
N TYR A 77 20.37 8.04 -2.38
CA TYR A 77 20.82 8.71 -1.14
C TYR A 77 21.80 7.87 -0.32
N ARG A 78 22.52 6.99 -0.99
CA ARG A 78 23.45 6.04 -0.38
C ARG A 78 24.44 6.68 0.60
N ASP A 79 25.00 7.84 0.22
CA ASP A 79 26.01 8.55 1.01
C ASP A 79 25.43 9.25 2.25
N SER A 80 24.10 9.43 2.32
CA SER A 80 23.38 10.02 3.44
C SER A 80 22.86 8.98 4.43
N ILE A 81 22.90 7.69 4.07
CA ILE A 81 22.39 6.59 4.89
C ILE A 81 23.50 6.04 5.78
N ALA A 82 23.32 6.21 7.10
CA ALA A 82 24.36 5.83 8.05
C ALA A 82 24.59 4.32 8.16
N ASN A 83 23.52 3.52 8.03
CA ASN A 83 23.59 2.06 8.14
C ASN A 83 23.53 1.33 6.79
N ILE A 84 24.09 1.92 5.74
CA ILE A 84 24.03 1.39 4.36
C ILE A 84 24.55 -0.06 4.23
N ALA A 85 25.56 -0.43 5.00
CA ALA A 85 26.11 -1.78 4.98
C ALA A 85 25.09 -2.84 5.45
N GLU A 86 24.27 -2.49 6.46
CA GLU A 86 23.19 -3.34 6.96
C GLU A 86 22.08 -3.50 5.91
N LEU A 87 21.72 -2.40 5.25
CA LEU A 87 20.73 -2.42 4.16
C LEU A 87 21.20 -3.29 2.99
N ASP A 88 22.46 -3.19 2.59
CA ASP A 88 23.05 -4.00 1.51
C ASP A 88 23.08 -5.50 1.88
N ALA A 89 23.43 -5.82 3.12
CA ALA A 89 23.38 -7.19 3.62
C ALA A 89 21.95 -7.76 3.58
N TYR A 90 20.97 -7.00 4.09
CA TYR A 90 19.56 -7.38 4.05
C TYR A 90 19.04 -7.54 2.62
N LYS A 91 19.36 -6.62 1.72
CA LYS A 91 19.02 -6.72 0.28
C LYS A 91 19.57 -8.00 -0.34
N THR A 92 20.82 -8.35 -0.01
CA THR A 92 21.46 -9.57 -0.50
C THR A 92 20.75 -10.84 -0.02
N GLU A 93 20.30 -10.84 1.24
CA GLU A 93 19.49 -11.96 1.77
C GLU A 93 18.12 -12.05 1.10
N CYS A 94 17.46 -10.91 0.88
CA CYS A 94 16.17 -10.86 0.18
C CYS A 94 16.27 -11.36 -1.26
N ALA A 95 17.38 -11.08 -1.96
CA ALA A 95 17.60 -11.51 -3.34
C ALA A 95 17.72 -13.05 -3.51
N LYS A 96 18.00 -13.79 -2.42
CA LYS A 96 18.03 -15.25 -2.43
C LYS A 96 16.65 -15.89 -2.40
N LYS A 97 15.61 -15.11 -2.03
CA LYS A 97 14.23 -15.58 -1.89
C LYS A 97 13.44 -15.27 -3.16
N SER A 98 12.59 -16.22 -3.58
CA SER A 98 11.58 -15.97 -4.63
C SER A 98 10.49 -15.02 -4.14
N GLU A 99 9.74 -14.38 -5.05
CA GLU A 99 8.59 -13.53 -4.69
C GLU A 99 7.55 -14.29 -3.87
N PHE A 100 7.35 -15.57 -4.14
CA PHE A 100 6.43 -16.42 -3.40
C PHE A 100 6.90 -16.61 -1.94
N GLU A 101 8.17 -16.90 -1.73
CA GLU A 101 8.76 -17.03 -0.40
C GLU A 101 8.67 -15.71 0.37
N ARG A 102 8.93 -14.58 -0.27
CA ARG A 102 8.84 -13.24 0.34
C ARG A 102 7.43 -12.88 0.79
N THR A 103 6.38 -13.32 0.08
CA THR A 103 5.00 -12.88 0.32
C THR A 103 4.11 -13.88 1.02
N GLN A 104 4.34 -15.18 0.85
CA GLN A 104 3.44 -16.24 1.33
C GLN A 104 3.99 -17.06 2.50
N LEU A 105 5.30 -17.27 2.57
CA LEU A 105 5.90 -18.23 3.52
C LEU A 105 6.49 -17.56 4.77
N VAL A 106 6.59 -16.25 4.82
CA VAL A 106 7.28 -15.58 5.94
C VAL A 106 6.38 -15.49 7.17
N LYS A 107 6.70 -16.26 8.21
CA LYS A 107 6.09 -16.15 9.54
C LYS A 107 6.74 -15.05 10.37
N ASP A 108 8.06 -14.87 10.24
CA ASP A 108 8.83 -13.88 11.00
C ASP A 108 8.94 -12.58 10.20
N LYS A 109 8.58 -11.47 10.83
CA LYS A 109 8.71 -10.15 10.23
C LYS A 109 10.16 -9.70 10.30
N THR A 110 10.77 -9.50 9.14
CA THR A 110 12.14 -9.01 9.00
C THR A 110 12.15 -7.67 8.30
N GLY A 111 13.11 -6.84 8.64
CA GLY A 111 13.28 -5.53 8.03
C GLY A 111 14.43 -4.77 8.68
N VAL A 112 14.87 -3.70 8.03
CA VAL A 112 15.91 -2.81 8.55
C VAL A 112 15.41 -1.37 8.43
N LYS A 113 15.53 -0.60 9.51
CA LYS A 113 15.26 0.83 9.49
C LYS A 113 16.32 1.55 8.65
N ILE A 114 15.92 2.54 7.89
CA ILE A 114 16.86 3.38 7.15
C ILE A 114 17.27 4.55 8.02
N ASP A 115 18.53 4.58 8.45
CA ASP A 115 19.06 5.69 9.24
C ASP A 115 19.55 6.81 8.32
N GLY A 116 18.86 7.96 8.35
CA GLY A 116 19.11 9.11 7.50
C GLY A 116 17.99 9.43 6.51
N LEU A 117 16.92 8.64 6.48
CA LEU A 117 15.71 8.97 5.75
C LEU A 117 14.49 8.86 6.66
N THR A 118 13.71 9.93 6.74
CA THR A 118 12.50 10.03 7.56
C THR A 118 11.32 10.46 6.68
N GLY A 119 10.22 9.73 6.73
CA GLY A 119 8.99 10.11 6.04
C GLY A 119 8.22 11.17 6.82
N ILE A 120 7.48 12.02 6.12
CA ILE A 120 6.51 12.94 6.72
C ILE A 120 5.12 12.48 6.33
N ASN A 121 4.29 12.16 7.32
CA ASN A 121 2.88 11.84 7.08
C ASN A 121 2.17 13.10 6.56
N PRO A 122 1.59 13.07 5.34
CA PRO A 122 1.09 14.28 4.67
C PRO A 122 -0.18 14.87 5.31
N VAL A 123 -0.89 14.11 6.15
CA VAL A 123 -2.12 14.60 6.81
C VAL A 123 -1.90 15.04 8.24
N THR A 124 -0.95 14.42 8.96
CA THR A 124 -0.65 14.74 10.37
C THR A 124 0.58 15.61 10.54
N GLY A 125 1.47 15.67 9.53
CA GLY A 125 2.77 16.32 9.63
C GLY A 125 3.78 15.58 10.53
N LYS A 126 3.41 14.43 11.10
CA LYS A 126 4.31 13.64 11.96
C LYS A 126 5.45 13.03 11.15
N GLU A 127 6.62 13.01 11.76
CA GLU A 127 7.78 12.25 11.28
C GLU A 127 7.55 10.76 11.54
N ILE A 128 7.79 9.94 10.53
CA ILE A 128 7.62 8.49 10.60
C ILE A 128 8.86 7.78 10.06
N PRO A 129 9.30 6.68 10.69
CA PRO A 129 10.46 5.94 10.22
C PRO A 129 10.17 5.22 8.89
N ILE A 130 11.22 5.04 8.10
CA ILE A 130 11.18 4.28 6.85
C ILE A 130 12.00 3.00 7.06
N TYR A 131 11.41 1.86 6.70
CA TYR A 131 12.04 0.54 6.75
C TYR A 131 12.18 -0.05 5.36
N ILE A 132 13.15 -0.92 5.16
CA ILE A 132 13.13 -1.90 4.08
C ILE A 132 12.61 -3.23 4.62
N SER A 133 11.80 -3.93 3.83
CA SER A 133 11.37 -5.29 4.19
C SER A 133 11.06 -6.12 2.95
N ASP A 134 11.25 -7.41 3.08
CA ASP A 134 11.08 -8.38 2.00
C ASP A 134 9.62 -8.59 1.56
N TYR A 135 8.62 -8.22 2.39
CA TYR A 135 7.22 -8.34 1.99
C TYR A 135 6.74 -7.24 1.03
N VAL A 136 7.55 -6.19 0.79
CA VAL A 136 7.30 -5.16 -0.23
C VAL A 136 8.10 -5.49 -1.48
N LEU A 137 7.43 -5.58 -2.62
CA LEU A 137 8.03 -5.92 -3.91
C LEU A 137 8.21 -4.68 -4.77
N SER A 138 9.39 -4.50 -5.37
CA SER A 138 9.69 -3.38 -6.27
C SER A 138 8.91 -3.43 -7.58
N GLY A 139 8.53 -4.63 -8.04
CA GLY A 139 7.74 -4.84 -9.25
C GLY A 139 6.23 -4.64 -9.08
N TYR A 140 5.76 -4.37 -7.85
CA TYR A 140 4.35 -4.20 -7.56
C TYR A 140 4.06 -2.78 -7.03
N GLY A 141 3.21 -2.05 -7.74
CA GLY A 141 2.88 -0.66 -7.40
C GLY A 141 4.08 0.28 -7.53
N THR A 142 4.38 0.98 -6.45
CA THR A 142 5.49 1.95 -6.40
C THR A 142 6.74 1.41 -5.70
N GLY A 143 6.71 0.17 -5.22
CA GLY A 143 7.76 -0.37 -4.36
C GLY A 143 7.82 0.26 -2.96
N ALA A 144 6.81 1.04 -2.59
CA ALA A 144 6.66 1.68 -1.28
C ALA A 144 5.22 1.53 -0.78
N ILE A 145 5.05 1.34 0.52
CA ILE A 145 3.76 1.30 1.19
C ILE A 145 3.75 2.22 2.41
N MET A 146 2.59 2.75 2.73
CA MET A 146 2.28 3.28 4.05
C MET A 146 1.84 2.13 4.94
N ALA A 147 2.25 2.10 6.19
CA ALA A 147 1.88 1.06 7.13
C ALA A 147 0.87 1.59 8.15
N VAL A 148 -0.24 0.86 8.28
CA VAL A 148 -1.33 1.18 9.20
C VAL A 148 -1.57 -0.01 10.14
N PRO A 149 -0.74 -0.18 11.17
CA PRO A 149 -0.72 -1.40 11.97
C PRO A 149 -2.02 -1.69 12.71
N ALA A 150 -2.84 -0.69 13.01
CA ALA A 150 -4.14 -0.93 13.61
C ALA A 150 -5.13 -1.65 12.68
N HIS A 151 -4.93 -1.58 11.34
CA HIS A 151 -5.92 -2.01 10.34
C HIS A 151 -5.36 -2.88 9.20
N ASP A 152 -4.14 -3.39 9.35
CA ASP A 152 -3.53 -4.40 8.47
C ASP A 152 -2.70 -5.38 9.33
N SER A 153 -3.01 -6.66 9.22
CA SER A 153 -2.40 -7.71 10.04
C SER A 153 -0.89 -7.88 9.79
N ARG A 154 -0.41 -7.58 8.59
CA ARG A 154 1.03 -7.64 8.28
C ARG A 154 1.76 -6.47 8.94
N ASP A 155 1.19 -5.28 8.85
CA ASP A 155 1.75 -4.07 9.45
C ASP A 155 1.69 -4.15 10.98
N TRP A 156 0.62 -4.74 11.54
CA TRP A 156 0.49 -4.99 12.99
C TRP A 156 1.59 -5.91 13.51
N ALA A 157 1.80 -7.04 12.82
CA ALA A 157 2.84 -7.98 13.21
C ALA A 157 4.25 -7.35 13.10
N PHE A 158 4.47 -6.51 12.09
CA PHE A 158 5.72 -5.75 11.92
C PHE A 158 5.88 -4.72 13.05
N ALA A 159 4.85 -3.92 13.33
CA ALA A 159 4.88 -2.93 14.40
C ALA A 159 5.13 -3.54 15.77
N ARG A 160 4.50 -4.68 16.09
CA ARG A 160 4.73 -5.43 17.33
C ARG A 160 6.16 -5.95 17.43
N HIS A 161 6.72 -6.45 16.33
CA HIS A 161 8.10 -6.96 16.30
C HIS A 161 9.13 -5.86 16.55
N PHE A 162 8.92 -4.67 15.96
CA PHE A 162 9.86 -3.54 16.04
C PHE A 162 9.50 -2.51 17.12
N GLY A 163 8.45 -2.75 17.92
CA GLY A 163 8.03 -1.83 18.99
C GLY A 163 7.53 -0.48 18.48
N LEU A 164 6.88 -0.45 17.31
CA LEU A 164 6.38 0.77 16.69
C LEU A 164 4.98 1.13 17.20
N GLU A 165 4.63 2.42 17.12
CA GLU A 165 3.33 2.94 17.51
C GLU A 165 2.19 2.30 16.68
N ILE A 166 1.06 1.98 17.33
CA ILE A 166 -0.15 1.49 16.70
C ILE A 166 -1.28 2.46 17.02
N VAL A 167 -1.81 3.16 16.01
CA VAL A 167 -2.86 4.17 16.16
C VAL A 167 -4.15 3.67 15.52
N PRO A 168 -5.20 3.37 16.30
CA PRO A 168 -6.49 2.99 15.74
C PRO A 168 -7.19 4.19 15.12
N VAL A 169 -7.71 4.05 13.90
CA VAL A 169 -8.45 5.07 13.17
C VAL A 169 -9.84 4.62 12.72
N VAL A 170 -10.20 3.38 13.03
CA VAL A 170 -11.58 2.85 12.91
C VAL A 170 -11.95 2.25 14.26
N GLU A 171 -13.15 2.58 14.74
CA GLU A 171 -13.67 2.09 16.00
C GLU A 171 -13.91 0.58 15.96
N GLY A 172 -13.45 -0.12 16.99
CA GLY A 172 -13.65 -1.57 17.18
C GLY A 172 -12.34 -2.35 17.28
N GLY A 173 -12.47 -3.62 17.66
CA GLY A 173 -11.32 -4.50 17.88
C GLY A 173 -10.49 -4.19 19.13
N ASP A 174 -9.56 -5.07 19.44
CA ASP A 174 -8.58 -4.94 20.50
C ASP A 174 -7.17 -4.97 19.88
N ILE A 175 -6.67 -3.79 19.53
CA ILE A 175 -5.38 -3.62 18.84
C ILE A 175 -4.17 -4.14 19.64
N GLU A 176 -4.34 -4.41 20.94
CA GLU A 176 -3.30 -5.03 21.73
C GLU A 176 -3.14 -6.53 21.43
N LYS A 177 -4.20 -7.16 20.92
CA LYS A 177 -4.21 -8.58 20.58
C LYS A 177 -4.01 -8.85 19.11
N GLU A 178 -4.67 -8.05 18.26
CA GLU A 178 -4.64 -8.23 16.80
C GLU A 178 -5.02 -6.94 16.07
N SER A 179 -4.75 -6.87 14.77
CA SER A 179 -5.24 -5.78 13.93
C SER A 179 -6.75 -5.85 13.75
N TYR A 180 -7.38 -4.71 13.58
CA TYR A 180 -8.81 -4.61 13.23
C TYR A 180 -8.97 -4.32 11.74
N ASP A 181 -8.95 -5.37 10.91
CA ASP A 181 -8.92 -5.28 9.44
C ASP A 181 -10.30 -5.01 8.82
N ALA A 182 -11.32 -4.66 9.63
CA ALA A 182 -12.67 -4.40 9.15
C ALA A 182 -12.71 -3.19 8.20
N LYS A 183 -13.51 -3.36 7.14
CA LYS A 183 -13.73 -2.32 6.10
C LYS A 183 -15.01 -1.51 6.36
N THR A 184 -15.57 -1.64 7.55
CA THR A 184 -16.80 -0.97 8.00
C THR A 184 -16.61 -0.52 9.45
N GLY A 185 -17.34 0.51 9.87
CA GLY A 185 -17.26 1.07 11.21
C GLY A 185 -17.19 2.59 11.16
N LYS A 186 -17.04 3.22 12.32
CA LYS A 186 -16.89 4.66 12.45
C LYS A 186 -15.40 5.03 12.51
N VAL A 187 -15.04 6.09 11.81
CA VAL A 187 -13.68 6.64 11.83
C VAL A 187 -13.47 7.42 13.13
N ILE A 188 -12.31 7.20 13.75
CA ILE A 188 -11.84 7.88 14.98
C ILE A 188 -10.40 8.39 14.79
N ASN A 189 -9.91 9.25 15.67
CA ASN A 189 -8.53 9.77 15.66
C ASN A 189 -8.05 10.31 14.31
N SER A 190 -8.99 10.85 13.50
CA SER A 190 -8.76 11.23 12.10
C SER A 190 -9.32 12.62 11.78
N ASP A 191 -9.22 13.57 12.74
CA ASP A 191 -9.58 14.98 12.59
C ASP A 191 -11.03 15.14 12.04
N PHE A 192 -11.20 15.80 10.90
CA PHE A 192 -12.50 16.07 10.28
C PHE A 192 -13.25 14.80 9.80
N LEU A 193 -12.61 13.65 9.75
CA LEU A 193 -13.25 12.37 9.40
C LEU A 193 -13.94 11.69 10.59
N ASN A 194 -13.68 12.14 11.82
CA ASN A 194 -14.20 11.49 13.03
C ASN A 194 -15.73 11.36 12.99
N GLY A 195 -16.23 10.16 13.29
CA GLY A 195 -17.64 9.82 13.30
C GLY A 195 -18.25 9.47 11.94
N MET A 196 -17.53 9.67 10.83
CA MET A 196 -17.98 9.23 9.50
C MET A 196 -17.94 7.72 9.39
N ASP A 197 -18.79 7.16 8.53
CA ASP A 197 -18.63 5.77 8.11
C ASP A 197 -17.39 5.61 7.21
N VAL A 198 -16.68 4.49 7.34
CA VAL A 198 -15.45 4.21 6.54
C VAL A 198 -15.66 4.44 5.05
N LYS A 199 -16.83 4.03 4.48
CA LYS A 199 -17.12 4.23 3.05
C LYS A 199 -17.21 5.70 2.67
N GLU A 200 -17.82 6.52 3.52
CA GLU A 200 -17.93 7.97 3.35
C GLU A 200 -16.56 8.62 3.48
N ALA A 201 -15.80 8.29 4.53
CA ALA A 201 -14.47 8.80 4.79
C ALA A 201 -13.50 8.54 3.63
N ILE A 202 -13.57 7.36 2.99
CA ILE A 202 -12.78 7.06 1.78
C ILE A 202 -13.08 8.06 0.65
N GLN A 203 -14.35 8.39 0.39
CA GLN A 203 -14.69 9.33 -0.69
C GLN A 203 -14.25 10.76 -0.35
N VAL A 204 -14.46 11.17 0.89
CA VAL A 204 -14.02 12.48 1.40
C VAL A 204 -12.50 12.60 1.29
N MET A 205 -11.76 11.55 1.69
CA MET A 205 -10.29 11.56 1.59
C MET A 205 -9.76 11.55 0.17
N PHE A 206 -10.42 10.90 -0.79
CA PHE A 206 -10.03 11.04 -2.19
C PHE A 206 -10.08 12.50 -2.65
N ALA A 207 -11.16 13.22 -2.31
CA ALA A 207 -11.29 14.64 -2.66
C ALA A 207 -10.24 15.49 -1.93
N GLU A 208 -9.99 15.21 -0.66
CA GLU A 208 -9.06 16.00 0.15
C GLU A 208 -7.60 15.80 -0.27
N VAL A 209 -7.20 14.56 -0.64
CA VAL A 209 -5.87 14.26 -1.19
C VAL A 209 -5.60 15.07 -2.46
N GLU A 210 -6.59 15.16 -3.36
CA GLU A 210 -6.46 15.95 -4.59
C GLU A 210 -6.46 17.46 -4.30
N LYS A 211 -7.38 17.93 -3.46
CA LYS A 211 -7.51 19.34 -3.09
C LYS A 211 -6.25 19.89 -2.43
N ARG A 212 -5.61 19.13 -1.53
CA ARG A 212 -4.34 19.52 -0.88
C ARG A 212 -3.11 19.27 -1.75
N GLY A 213 -3.25 18.72 -2.94
CA GLY A 213 -2.09 18.38 -3.79
C GLY A 213 -1.20 17.26 -3.24
N LEU A 214 -1.72 16.43 -2.34
CA LEU A 214 -1.00 15.33 -1.71
C LEU A 214 -0.85 14.12 -2.63
N GLY A 215 -1.70 14.05 -3.66
CA GLY A 215 -1.71 12.92 -4.57
C GLY A 215 -2.85 13.01 -5.58
N LYS A 216 -3.25 11.85 -6.12
CA LYS A 216 -4.30 11.75 -7.15
C LYS A 216 -5.09 10.47 -7.00
N LYS A 217 -6.41 10.57 -7.11
CA LYS A 217 -7.30 9.41 -7.25
C LYS A 217 -7.00 8.66 -8.55
N LEU A 218 -6.98 7.34 -8.48
CA LEU A 218 -6.70 6.48 -9.62
C LEU A 218 -7.60 5.26 -9.60
N VAL A 219 -8.01 4.83 -10.80
CA VAL A 219 -8.67 3.55 -10.99
C VAL A 219 -7.66 2.60 -11.64
N ASN A 220 -7.41 1.49 -10.98
CA ASN A 220 -6.55 0.42 -11.46
C ASN A 220 -7.37 -0.82 -11.79
N TYR A 221 -6.85 -1.63 -12.71
CA TYR A 221 -7.42 -2.91 -13.08
C TYR A 221 -6.39 -4.02 -12.87
N ARG A 222 -6.84 -5.15 -12.36
CA ARG A 222 -6.01 -6.36 -12.23
C ARG A 222 -5.77 -7.00 -13.60
N LEU A 223 -6.72 -6.81 -14.53
CA LEU A 223 -6.64 -7.27 -15.90
C LEU A 223 -5.36 -6.75 -16.55
N ARG A 224 -4.61 -7.64 -17.16
CA ARG A 224 -3.39 -7.30 -17.91
C ARG A 224 -3.66 -7.37 -19.41
N ASP A 225 -2.91 -6.58 -20.18
CA ASP A 225 -2.97 -6.68 -21.63
C ASP A 225 -2.50 -8.06 -22.08
N ALA A 226 -3.23 -8.62 -23.04
CA ALA A 226 -2.90 -9.89 -23.66
C ALA A 226 -2.27 -9.65 -25.04
N ILE A 227 -1.25 -10.46 -25.35
CA ILE A 227 -0.64 -10.53 -26.66
C ILE A 227 -1.39 -11.60 -27.44
N PHE A 228 -1.75 -11.33 -28.69
CA PHE A 228 -2.52 -12.24 -29.53
C PHE A 228 -1.89 -13.66 -29.63
N SER A 229 -0.60 -13.75 -29.82
CA SER A 229 0.14 -15.01 -29.92
C SER A 229 0.63 -15.59 -28.59
N ARG A 230 0.19 -15.06 -27.44
CA ARG A 230 0.78 -15.35 -26.15
C ARG A 230 0.75 -16.83 -25.75
N GLN A 231 -0.31 -17.53 -26.08
CA GLN A 231 -0.54 -18.85 -25.50
C GLN A 231 -0.74 -19.94 -26.56
N ARG A 232 -0.93 -19.59 -27.83
CA ARG A 232 -1.19 -20.53 -28.90
C ARG A 232 -0.69 -20.03 -30.23
N TYR A 233 -0.27 -20.96 -31.08
CA TYR A 233 -0.10 -20.71 -32.49
C TYR A 233 -1.47 -20.71 -33.15
N TRP A 234 -1.69 -19.75 -34.03
CA TRP A 234 -2.86 -19.65 -34.87
C TRP A 234 -2.42 -19.99 -36.31
N GLY A 235 -2.77 -21.14 -36.74
CA GLY A 235 -2.48 -21.63 -38.09
C GLY A 235 -3.11 -22.98 -38.31
#